data_9faf6386deab28d32fe96466db67db26
#
_entry.id   9faf6386deab28d32fe96466db67db26
#
_cell.length_a   1.000
_cell.length_b   1.000
_cell.length_c   1.000
_cell.angle_alpha   90.00
_cell.angle_beta   90.00
_cell.angle_gamma   90.00
#
_symmetry.space_group_name_H-M   'P 1'
#
loop_
_entity.id
_entity.type
_entity.pdbx_description
1 polymer ?
#
loop_
_entity_poly.entity_id
_entity_poly.type
_entity_poly.pdbx_seq_one_letter_code
_entity_poly.pdbx_strand_id
1 'polypeptide(L)'
;MIAMNMDELGTQHEEIALIAAQLRQAIADPDQPQAVSALRWQLARKLMAHLALEDRILYPALQRQGDDRVRTTAARIQAEIGALAESFARYMAAWTDERITRDWRGFCADSGRILDALARRIDREERILYPLARSVDDGATGQIARAG
;
A
#
# COMPACT_ATOMS: atom_id res chain seq x y z
N MET A 1 -10.65 12.43 15.73
CA MET A 1 -9.62 11.38 15.96
C MET A 1 -9.73 10.29 14.90
N ILE A 2 -8.63 9.93 14.29
CA ILE A 2 -8.59 8.80 13.35
C ILE A 2 -8.38 7.52 14.16
N ALA A 3 -9.27 6.53 14.00
CA ALA A 3 -9.25 5.30 14.79
C ALA A 3 -8.18 4.31 14.29
N MET A 4 -6.95 4.81 14.09
CA MET A 4 -5.82 4.01 13.61
C MET A 4 -4.52 4.51 14.22
N ASN A 5 -3.62 3.58 14.49
CA ASN A 5 -2.27 3.91 14.91
C ASN A 5 -1.37 4.11 13.67
N MET A 6 -0.99 5.35 13.42
CA MET A 6 -0.17 5.71 12.25
C MET A 6 1.22 5.07 12.31
N ASP A 7 1.78 4.87 13.50
CA ASP A 7 3.08 4.20 13.65
C ASP A 7 2.99 2.72 13.29
N GLU A 8 1.88 2.09 13.59
CA GLU A 8 1.62 0.70 13.19
C GLU A 8 1.53 0.57 11.67
N LEU A 9 0.87 1.51 10.99
CA LEU A 9 0.84 1.54 9.53
C LEU A 9 2.24 1.69 8.93
N GLY A 10 3.08 2.52 9.53
CA GLY A 10 4.48 2.67 9.14
C GLY A 10 5.28 1.38 9.30
N THR A 11 5.07 0.65 10.39
CA THR A 11 5.69 -0.66 10.64
C THR A 11 5.24 -1.67 9.59
N GLN A 12 3.94 -1.68 9.25
CA GLN A 12 3.42 -2.54 8.19
C GLN A 12 4.06 -2.22 6.84
N HIS A 13 4.29 -0.95 6.53
CA HIS A 13 5.02 -0.54 5.30
C HIS A 13 6.43 -1.13 5.26
N GLU A 14 7.15 -1.11 6.39
CA GLU A 14 8.50 -1.68 6.47
C GLU A 14 8.49 -3.19 6.21
N GLU A 15 7.55 -3.91 6.80
CA GLU A 15 7.39 -5.35 6.59
C GLU A 15 7.05 -5.68 5.13
N ILE A 16 6.12 -4.94 4.55
CA ILE A 16 5.72 -5.10 3.15
C ILE A 16 6.90 -4.80 2.22
N ALA A 17 7.62 -3.72 2.47
CA ALA A 17 8.77 -3.32 1.67
C ALA A 17 9.88 -4.38 1.69
N LEU A 18 10.09 -5.04 2.83
CA LEU A 18 11.08 -6.11 2.94
C LEU A 18 10.72 -7.31 2.06
N ILE A 19 9.46 -7.75 2.09
CA ILE A 19 9.00 -8.86 1.25
C ILE A 19 9.05 -8.45 -0.22
N ALA A 20 8.65 -7.23 -0.55
CA ALA A 20 8.71 -6.70 -1.92
C ALA A 20 10.15 -6.68 -2.44
N ALA A 21 11.13 -6.31 -1.60
CA ALA A 21 12.54 -6.32 -1.97
C ALA A 21 13.04 -7.74 -2.28
N GLN A 22 12.61 -8.72 -1.50
CA GLN A 22 12.95 -10.13 -1.74
C GLN A 22 12.37 -10.61 -3.08
N LEU A 23 11.13 -10.23 -3.38
CA LEU A 23 10.51 -10.57 -4.66
C LEU A 23 11.23 -9.88 -5.83
N ARG A 24 11.64 -8.61 -5.68
CA ARG A 24 12.43 -7.91 -6.70
C ARG A 24 13.74 -8.63 -6.99
N GLN A 25 14.42 -9.13 -5.98
CA GLN A 25 15.64 -9.90 -6.18
C GLN A 25 15.38 -11.20 -6.95
N ALA A 26 14.28 -11.87 -6.63
CA ALA A 26 13.92 -13.12 -7.31
C ALA A 26 13.60 -12.93 -8.80
N ILE A 27 13.02 -11.79 -9.17
CA ILE A 27 12.64 -11.48 -10.56
C ILE A 27 13.70 -10.67 -11.30
N ALA A 28 14.87 -10.44 -10.71
CA ALA A 28 15.90 -9.58 -11.30
C ALA A 28 16.45 -10.11 -12.62
N ASP A 29 16.48 -11.43 -12.78
CA ASP A 29 16.96 -12.06 -14.01
C ASP A 29 15.80 -12.75 -14.74
N PRO A 30 15.34 -12.19 -15.88
CA PRO A 30 14.26 -12.79 -16.66
C PRO A 30 14.65 -14.11 -17.36
N ASP A 31 15.92 -14.49 -17.31
CA ASP A 31 16.42 -15.74 -17.88
C ASP A 31 16.63 -16.84 -16.84
N GLN A 32 16.47 -16.53 -15.53
CA GLN A 32 16.67 -17.48 -14.45
C GLN A 32 15.45 -17.58 -13.53
N PRO A 33 14.53 -18.53 -13.80
CA PRO A 33 13.37 -18.75 -12.95
C PRO A 33 13.75 -19.07 -11.50
N GLN A 34 13.02 -18.50 -10.57
CA GLN A 34 13.19 -18.68 -9.13
C GLN A 34 11.89 -19.20 -8.50
N ALA A 35 12.02 -19.79 -7.31
CA ALA A 35 10.85 -20.17 -6.52
C ALA A 35 10.26 -18.92 -5.84
N VAL A 36 9.07 -18.49 -6.26
CA VAL A 36 8.45 -17.23 -5.80
C VAL A 36 7.12 -17.42 -5.11
N SER A 37 6.57 -18.63 -5.05
CA SER A 37 5.23 -18.87 -4.55
C SER A 37 5.05 -18.39 -3.11
N ALA A 38 5.96 -18.74 -2.20
CA ALA A 38 5.89 -18.35 -0.80
C ALA A 38 5.97 -16.83 -0.63
N LEU A 39 6.87 -16.16 -1.34
CA LEU A 39 7.02 -14.70 -1.30
C LEU A 39 5.75 -14.00 -1.78
N ARG A 40 5.17 -14.48 -2.88
CA ARG A 40 3.94 -13.93 -3.44
C ARG A 40 2.78 -14.00 -2.45
N TRP A 41 2.58 -15.15 -1.81
CA TRP A 41 1.49 -15.33 -0.85
C TRP A 41 1.73 -14.58 0.45
N GLN A 42 2.98 -14.46 0.91
CA GLN A 42 3.32 -13.61 2.06
C GLN A 42 3.00 -12.15 1.77
N LEU A 43 3.40 -11.66 0.59
CA LEU A 43 3.11 -10.30 0.16
C LEU A 43 1.60 -10.08 0.06
N ALA A 44 0.87 -11.01 -0.56
CA ALA A 44 -0.58 -10.91 -0.72
C ALA A 44 -1.29 -10.77 0.63
N ARG A 45 -0.95 -11.61 1.61
CA ARG A 45 -1.59 -11.56 2.93
C ARG A 45 -1.35 -10.23 3.63
N LYS A 46 -0.09 -9.79 3.69
CA LYS A 46 0.26 -8.55 4.39
C LYS A 46 -0.25 -7.32 3.66
N LEU A 47 -0.07 -7.28 2.36
CA LEU A 47 -0.47 -6.14 1.55
C LEU A 47 -1.99 -5.97 1.52
N MET A 48 -2.74 -7.04 1.27
CA MET A 48 -4.20 -6.93 1.16
C MET A 48 -4.85 -6.55 2.50
N ALA A 49 -4.34 -7.04 3.62
CA ALA A 49 -4.81 -6.64 4.95
C ALA A 49 -4.51 -5.16 5.21
N HIS A 50 -3.32 -4.70 4.89
CA HIS A 50 -2.91 -3.30 5.03
C HIS A 50 -3.77 -2.37 4.16
N LEU A 51 -3.94 -2.71 2.89
CA LEU A 51 -4.76 -1.91 1.96
C LEU A 51 -6.23 -1.85 2.40
N ALA A 52 -6.76 -2.94 2.95
CA ALA A 52 -8.13 -2.95 3.47
C ALA A 52 -8.30 -1.98 4.64
N LEU A 53 -7.33 -1.92 5.55
CA LEU A 53 -7.35 -0.93 6.64
C LEU A 53 -7.37 0.50 6.11
N GLU A 54 -6.51 0.79 5.15
CA GLU A 54 -6.42 2.13 4.60
C GLU A 54 -7.65 2.50 3.77
N ASP A 55 -8.06 1.63 2.86
CA ASP A 55 -9.14 1.93 1.92
C ASP A 55 -10.52 1.98 2.61
N ARG A 56 -10.71 1.20 3.67
CA ARG A 56 -11.99 1.13 4.39
C ARG A 56 -12.06 2.06 5.60
N ILE A 57 -10.93 2.43 6.19
CA ILE A 57 -10.89 3.20 7.44
C ILE A 57 -10.16 4.53 7.26
N LEU A 58 -8.90 4.50 6.83
CA LEU A 58 -8.06 5.72 6.81
C LEU A 58 -8.57 6.76 5.81
N TYR A 59 -8.72 6.41 4.54
CA TYR A 59 -9.19 7.35 3.53
C TYR A 59 -10.58 7.89 3.84
N PRO A 60 -11.57 7.04 4.20
CA PRO A 60 -12.88 7.57 4.59
C PRO A 60 -12.83 8.48 5.83
N ALA A 61 -11.97 8.18 6.81
CA ALA A 61 -11.82 9.02 8.00
C ALA A 61 -11.28 10.40 7.64
N LEU A 62 -10.29 10.50 6.76
CA LEU A 62 -9.74 11.77 6.29
C LEU A 62 -10.78 12.58 5.51
N GLN A 63 -11.63 11.91 4.77
CA GLN A 63 -12.71 12.57 4.01
C GLN A 63 -13.85 13.07 4.91
N ARG A 64 -14.06 12.48 6.08
CA ARG A 64 -15.11 12.88 7.03
C ARG A 64 -14.62 13.86 8.09
N GLN A 65 -13.42 13.67 8.63
CA GLN A 65 -12.92 14.39 9.80
C GLN A 65 -11.98 15.54 9.44
N GLY A 66 -11.49 15.58 8.22
CA GLY A 66 -10.59 16.62 7.78
C GLY A 66 -11.30 17.88 7.33
N ASP A 67 -10.59 19.01 7.31
CA ASP A 67 -11.04 20.24 6.67
C ASP A 67 -11.01 20.08 5.13
N ASP A 68 -11.36 21.13 4.38
CA ASP A 68 -11.42 21.09 2.93
C ASP A 68 -10.08 20.72 2.28
N ARG A 69 -8.97 21.22 2.85
CA ARG A 69 -7.63 20.92 2.36
C ARG A 69 -7.30 19.44 2.54
N VAL A 70 -7.59 18.89 3.72
CA VAL A 70 -7.35 17.47 4.03
C VAL A 70 -8.19 16.59 3.14
N ARG A 71 -9.48 16.88 3.00
CA ARG A 71 -10.38 16.10 2.14
C ARG A 71 -9.93 16.11 0.69
N THR A 72 -9.59 17.27 0.15
CA THR A 72 -9.15 17.45 -1.22
C THR A 72 -7.84 16.69 -1.48
N THR A 73 -6.88 16.80 -0.57
CA THR A 73 -5.59 16.12 -0.69
C THR A 73 -5.76 14.60 -0.62
N ALA A 74 -6.54 14.10 0.34
CA ALA A 74 -6.79 12.66 0.47
C ALA A 74 -7.51 12.10 -0.77
N ALA A 75 -8.50 12.81 -1.30
CA ALA A 75 -9.22 12.40 -2.50
C ALA A 75 -8.28 12.35 -3.73
N ARG A 76 -7.39 13.32 -3.86
CA ARG A 76 -6.42 13.36 -4.95
C ARG A 76 -5.44 12.18 -4.88
N ILE A 77 -4.92 11.90 -3.69
CA ILE A 77 -4.00 10.76 -3.49
C ILE A 77 -4.72 9.45 -3.76
N GLN A 78 -5.94 9.30 -3.25
CA GLN A 78 -6.76 8.11 -3.50
C GLN A 78 -6.99 7.90 -5.01
N ALA A 79 -7.23 8.96 -5.76
CA ALA A 79 -7.40 8.88 -7.22
C ALA A 79 -6.11 8.41 -7.92
N GLU A 80 -4.93 8.82 -7.42
CA GLU A 80 -3.64 8.41 -8.00
C GLU A 80 -3.27 6.95 -7.69
N ILE A 81 -3.50 6.49 -6.47
CA ILE A 81 -2.92 5.24 -5.96
C ILE A 81 -3.95 4.25 -5.41
N GLY A 82 -5.23 4.61 -5.38
CA GLY A 82 -6.28 3.81 -4.73
C GLY A 82 -6.65 2.52 -5.45
N ALA A 83 -6.19 2.33 -6.70
CA ALA A 83 -6.51 1.12 -7.48
C ALA A 83 -5.59 -0.06 -7.18
N LEU A 84 -4.61 0.08 -6.27
CA LEU A 84 -3.59 -0.96 -6.04
C LEU A 84 -4.19 -2.28 -5.56
N ALA A 85 -5.15 -2.25 -4.63
CA ALA A 85 -5.76 -3.49 -4.12
C ALA A 85 -6.40 -4.31 -5.24
N GLU A 86 -7.16 -3.66 -6.12
CA GLU A 86 -7.79 -4.31 -7.25
C GLU A 86 -6.76 -4.82 -8.27
N SER A 87 -5.77 -3.99 -8.59
CA SER A 87 -4.68 -4.36 -9.51
C SER A 87 -3.88 -5.54 -8.98
N PHE A 88 -3.58 -5.55 -7.68
CA PHE A 88 -2.83 -6.63 -7.05
C PHE A 88 -3.63 -7.93 -7.02
N ALA A 89 -4.92 -7.86 -6.73
CA ALA A 89 -5.79 -9.03 -6.77
C ALA A 89 -5.86 -9.64 -8.17
N ARG A 90 -5.95 -8.80 -9.21
CA ARG A 90 -5.92 -9.28 -10.61
C ARG A 90 -4.57 -9.92 -10.96
N TYR A 91 -3.48 -9.31 -10.52
CA TYR A 91 -2.13 -9.86 -10.69
C TYR A 91 -2.01 -11.26 -10.08
N MET A 92 -2.46 -11.42 -8.82
CA MET A 92 -2.41 -12.72 -8.15
C MET A 92 -3.26 -13.77 -8.86
N ALA A 93 -4.46 -13.41 -9.32
CA ALA A 93 -5.35 -14.32 -10.03
C ALA A 93 -4.81 -14.70 -11.41
N ALA A 94 -4.19 -13.76 -12.11
CA ALA A 94 -3.66 -13.98 -13.46
C ALA A 94 -2.42 -14.88 -13.47
N TRP A 95 -1.56 -14.79 -12.45
CA TRP A 95 -0.30 -15.53 -12.39
C TRP A 95 -0.42 -16.75 -11.47
N THR A 96 -0.91 -17.85 -12.02
CA THR A 96 -0.87 -19.15 -11.36
C THR A 96 0.55 -19.69 -11.36
N ASP A 97 0.85 -20.64 -10.47
CA ASP A 97 2.19 -21.27 -10.44
C ASP A 97 2.54 -21.90 -11.80
N GLU A 98 1.57 -22.51 -12.48
CA GLU A 98 1.77 -23.06 -13.82
C GLU A 98 2.14 -21.98 -14.83
N ARG A 99 1.43 -20.87 -14.83
CA ARG A 99 1.69 -19.78 -15.77
C ARG A 99 3.07 -19.16 -15.51
N ILE A 100 3.46 -19.00 -14.25
CA ILE A 100 4.79 -18.49 -13.88
C ILE A 100 5.88 -19.40 -14.46
N THR A 101 5.72 -20.70 -14.32
CA THR A 101 6.68 -21.69 -14.87
C THR A 101 6.76 -21.61 -16.40
N ARG A 102 5.64 -21.40 -17.08
CA ARG A 102 5.59 -21.32 -18.54
C ARG A 102 6.07 -20.00 -19.10
N ASP A 103 5.89 -18.91 -18.35
CA ASP A 103 6.15 -17.54 -18.83
C ASP A 103 6.85 -16.72 -17.75
N TRP A 104 8.04 -17.13 -17.38
CA TRP A 104 8.84 -16.44 -16.36
C TRP A 104 9.15 -15.01 -16.73
N ARG A 105 9.47 -14.71 -18.01
CA ARG A 105 9.76 -13.36 -18.48
C ARG A 105 8.55 -12.44 -18.33
N GLY A 106 7.37 -12.91 -18.70
CA GLY A 106 6.13 -12.16 -18.53
C GLY A 106 5.83 -11.92 -17.07
N PHE A 107 6.04 -12.91 -16.22
CA PHE A 107 5.89 -12.77 -14.77
C PHE A 107 6.84 -11.71 -14.20
N CYS A 108 8.11 -11.73 -14.59
CA CYS A 108 9.08 -10.72 -14.16
C CYS A 108 8.63 -9.30 -14.55
N ALA A 109 8.16 -9.12 -15.78
CA ALA A 109 7.70 -7.82 -16.26
C ALA A 109 6.47 -7.32 -15.49
N ASP A 110 5.46 -8.17 -15.32
CA ASP A 110 4.24 -7.80 -14.59
C ASP A 110 4.52 -7.56 -13.10
N SER A 111 5.35 -8.40 -12.50
CA SER A 111 5.74 -8.24 -11.09
C SER A 111 6.48 -6.93 -10.88
N GLY A 112 7.37 -6.56 -11.79
CA GLY A 112 8.06 -5.27 -11.73
C GLY A 112 7.08 -4.10 -11.74
N ARG A 113 6.08 -4.15 -12.61
CA ARG A 113 5.06 -3.09 -12.69
C ARG A 113 4.25 -2.97 -11.42
N ILE A 114 3.78 -4.09 -10.86
CA ILE A 114 2.97 -4.06 -9.63
C ILE A 114 3.80 -3.63 -8.41
N LEU A 115 5.06 -4.02 -8.34
CA LEU A 115 5.97 -3.60 -7.28
C LEU A 115 6.30 -2.10 -7.38
N ASP A 116 6.40 -1.55 -8.59
CA ASP A 116 6.58 -0.11 -8.79
C ASP A 116 5.34 0.66 -8.31
N ALA A 117 4.15 0.18 -8.62
CA ALA A 117 2.91 0.78 -8.14
C ALA A 117 2.82 0.74 -6.61
N LEU A 118 3.22 -0.37 -6.00
CA LEU A 118 3.29 -0.51 -4.55
C LEU A 118 4.27 0.50 -3.93
N ALA A 119 5.47 0.59 -4.48
CA ALA A 119 6.49 1.54 -3.99
C ALA A 119 6.00 2.98 -4.09
N ARG A 120 5.31 3.34 -5.17
CA ARG A 120 4.72 4.65 -5.35
C ARG A 120 3.65 4.94 -4.30
N ARG A 121 2.77 3.97 -4.01
CA ARG A 121 1.74 4.13 -2.99
C ARG A 121 2.36 4.35 -1.60
N ILE A 122 3.33 3.53 -1.23
CA ILE A 122 4.04 3.67 0.06
C ILE A 122 4.68 5.06 0.16
N ASP A 123 5.37 5.49 -0.88
CA ASP A 123 6.03 6.80 -0.91
C ASP A 123 5.04 7.95 -0.73
N ARG A 124 3.93 7.93 -1.48
CA ARG A 124 2.90 8.97 -1.40
C ARG A 124 2.24 9.00 -0.03
N GLU A 125 1.97 7.84 0.56
CA GLU A 125 1.37 7.75 1.87
C GLU A 125 2.31 8.27 2.96
N GLU A 126 3.56 7.85 2.94
CA GLU A 126 4.53 8.27 3.96
C GLU A 126 4.86 9.76 3.88
N ARG A 127 4.96 10.31 2.68
CA ARG A 127 5.32 11.72 2.48
C ARG A 127 4.16 12.67 2.67
N ILE A 128 2.94 12.26 2.33
CA ILE A 128 1.80 13.18 2.28
C ILE A 128 0.65 12.70 3.18
N LEU A 129 0.18 11.48 2.99
CA LEU A 129 -1.04 11.02 3.64
C LEU A 129 -0.89 10.85 5.15
N TYR A 130 0.16 10.19 5.61
CA TYR A 130 0.40 9.94 7.03
C TYR A 130 0.68 11.23 7.81
N PRO A 131 1.51 12.16 7.32
CA PRO A 131 1.62 13.47 7.97
C PRO A 131 0.28 14.22 8.03
N LEU A 132 -0.53 14.12 6.99
CA LEU A 132 -1.85 14.72 6.94
C LEU A 132 -2.78 14.13 8.00
N ALA A 133 -2.77 12.82 8.17
CA ALA A 133 -3.55 12.10 9.18
C ALA A 133 -3.13 12.50 10.60
N ARG A 134 -1.84 12.61 10.85
CA ARG A 134 -1.30 13.08 12.14
C ARG A 134 -1.72 14.52 12.42
N SER A 135 -1.73 15.37 11.41
CA SER A 135 -2.15 16.77 11.53
C SER A 135 -3.63 16.88 11.93
N VAL A 136 -4.51 16.00 11.44
CA VAL A 136 -5.93 15.93 11.84
C VAL A 136 -6.05 15.56 13.32
N ASP A 137 -5.31 14.57 13.79
CA ASP A 137 -5.31 14.15 15.20
C ASP A 137 -4.74 15.25 16.11
N ASP A 138 -3.65 15.88 15.72
CA ASP A 138 -3.04 16.99 16.47
C ASP A 138 -3.98 18.20 16.54
N GLY A 139 -4.65 18.53 15.45
CA GLY A 139 -5.64 19.59 15.40
C GLY A 139 -6.83 19.32 16.33
N ALA A 140 -7.34 18.10 16.34
CA ALA A 140 -8.41 17.68 17.23
C ALA A 140 -7.98 17.76 18.69
N THR A 141 -6.78 17.30 19.02
CA THR A 141 -6.21 17.40 20.37
C THR A 141 -6.02 18.86 20.79
N GLY A 142 -5.49 19.69 19.89
CA GLY A 142 -5.33 21.12 20.14
C GLY A 142 -6.64 21.83 20.38
N GLN A 143 -7.70 21.51 19.66
CA GLN A 143 -9.04 22.05 19.87
C GLN A 143 -9.62 21.67 21.23
N ILE A 144 -9.47 20.43 21.65
CA ILE A 144 -9.91 19.95 22.96
C ILE A 144 -9.15 20.70 24.07
N ALA A 145 -7.86 20.86 23.95
CA ALA A 145 -7.04 21.58 24.92
C ALA A 145 -7.42 23.06 25.02
N ARG A 146 -7.83 23.70 23.93
CA ARG A 146 -8.28 25.10 23.91
C ARG A 146 -9.68 25.29 24.48
N ALA A 147 -10.53 24.26 24.38
CA ALA A 147 -11.90 24.32 24.91
C ALA A 147 -11.96 24.06 26.42
N GLY A 148 -10.92 23.51 27.00
CA GLY A 148 -10.78 23.29 28.45
C GLY A 148 -10.04 24.44 29.13
#